data_8a43d1a742230621ae585b8836870c48
#
_entry.id   8a43d1a742230621ae585b8836870c48
#
_cell.length_a   1.000
_cell.length_b   1.000
_cell.length_c   1.000
_cell.angle_alpha   90.00
_cell.angle_beta   90.00
_cell.angle_gamma   90.00
#
_symmetry.space_group_name_H-M   'P 1'
#
loop_
_entity.id
_entity.type
_entity.pdbx_description
1 polymer ?
#
loop_
_entity_poly.entity_id
_entity_poly.type
_entity_poly.pdbx_seq_one_letter_code
_entity_poly.pdbx_strand_id
1 'polypeptide(L)'
;MDLVKTKERLVPVGRLDMYTSGAIILTNDGDFVYKVTHPKHEIEKEYTVTVKGIIDEQKVDNLRKGVLIDEEYITKPADVKIMKIDEEKNQSRLKITIHEGKNRQVRKMCESVGCSVIALHRARIGGIGVKDIPLGKWRYLTKGEISKILH
;
A
#
# COMPACT_ATOMS: atom_id res chain seq x y z
N MET A 1 13.13 6.39 -12.57
CA MET A 1 14.35 5.63 -12.21
C MET A 1 15.56 6.49 -11.96
N ASP A 2 15.37 7.79 -11.94
CA ASP A 2 16.49 8.74 -11.79
C ASP A 2 17.13 8.76 -10.40
N LEU A 3 16.41 8.26 -9.41
CA LEU A 3 16.88 8.22 -8.01
C LEU A 3 17.89 7.09 -7.76
N VAL A 4 17.92 6.07 -8.60
CA VAL A 4 18.82 4.93 -8.46
C VAL A 4 19.80 4.94 -9.62
N LYS A 5 21.06 5.24 -9.33
CA LYS A 5 22.12 5.28 -10.33
C LYS A 5 22.83 3.92 -10.37
N THR A 6 22.64 3.18 -11.44
CA THR A 6 23.25 1.87 -11.66
C THR A 6 23.47 1.67 -13.15
N LYS A 7 24.41 0.79 -13.50
CA LYS A 7 24.65 0.39 -14.90
C LYS A 7 23.58 -0.56 -15.41
N GLU A 8 22.87 -1.21 -14.51
CA GLU A 8 21.82 -2.15 -14.88
C GLU A 8 20.50 -1.45 -15.18
N ARG A 9 19.76 -1.99 -16.12
CA ARG A 9 18.43 -1.49 -16.44
C ARG A 9 17.43 -2.07 -15.43
N LEU A 10 16.87 -1.20 -14.60
CA LEU A 10 15.91 -1.58 -13.57
C LEU A 10 14.48 -1.25 -14.00
N VAL A 11 13.54 -2.08 -13.57
CA VAL A 11 12.11 -1.84 -13.74
C VAL A 11 11.42 -1.93 -12.39
N PRO A 12 10.34 -1.15 -12.17
CA PRO A 12 9.59 -1.24 -10.91
C PRO A 12 8.75 -2.51 -10.85
N VAL A 13 8.62 -3.06 -9.65
CA VAL A 13 7.71 -4.17 -9.36
C VAL A 13 6.38 -3.54 -8.94
N GLY A 14 5.44 -3.46 -9.91
CA GLY A 14 4.21 -2.72 -9.72
C GLY A 14 4.45 -1.22 -9.78
N ARG A 15 3.54 -0.45 -9.21
CA ARG A 15 3.62 1.01 -9.27
C ARG A 15 3.01 1.64 -8.03
N LEU A 16 3.46 2.87 -7.75
CA LEU A 16 2.78 3.77 -6.82
C LEU A 16 1.97 4.76 -7.64
N ASP A 17 0.75 5.01 -7.21
CA ASP A 17 -0.10 6.00 -7.87
C ASP A 17 0.38 7.42 -7.60
N MET A 18 -0.07 8.36 -8.43
CA MET A 18 0.18 9.77 -8.19
C MET A 18 -0.35 10.15 -6.80
N TYR A 19 0.43 10.92 -6.05
CA TYR A 19 0.17 11.34 -4.66
C TYR A 19 0.22 10.19 -3.63
N THR A 20 0.75 9.03 -4.01
CA THR A 20 1.05 7.96 -3.07
C THR A 20 2.56 7.86 -2.91
N SER A 21 3.04 7.91 -1.67
CA SER A 21 4.45 7.71 -1.35
C SER A 21 4.68 6.29 -0.83
N GLY A 22 5.94 5.92 -0.60
CA GLY A 22 6.28 4.72 0.12
C GLY A 22 7.11 3.71 -0.65
N ALA A 23 6.98 2.46 -0.23
CA ALA A 23 7.80 1.35 -0.72
C ALA A 23 7.51 1.02 -2.18
N ILE A 24 8.58 0.92 -2.96
CA ILE A 24 8.54 0.36 -4.31
C ILE A 24 9.82 -0.47 -4.50
N ILE A 25 9.67 -1.63 -5.12
CA ILE A 25 10.78 -2.53 -5.39
C ILE A 25 11.22 -2.35 -6.83
N LEU A 26 12.52 -2.25 -7.05
CA LEU A 26 13.13 -2.17 -8.38
C LEU A 26 13.95 -3.44 -8.62
N THR A 27 13.89 -3.97 -9.83
CA THR A 27 14.62 -5.19 -10.17
C THR A 27 14.99 -5.22 -11.64
N ASN A 28 16.01 -6.01 -11.98
CA ASN A 28 16.36 -6.34 -13.36
C ASN A 28 15.83 -7.73 -13.77
N ASP A 29 15.10 -8.40 -12.89
CA ASP A 29 14.58 -9.75 -13.10
C ASP A 29 13.09 -9.74 -13.41
N GLY A 30 12.75 -10.00 -14.70
CA GLY A 30 11.36 -10.03 -15.16
C GLY A 30 10.52 -11.13 -14.51
N ASP A 31 11.14 -12.28 -14.20
CA ASP A 31 10.42 -13.37 -13.53
C ASP A 31 10.02 -12.96 -12.12
N PHE A 32 10.88 -12.22 -11.42
CA PHE A 32 10.57 -11.69 -10.10
C PHE A 32 9.36 -10.74 -10.18
N VAL A 33 9.35 -9.83 -11.16
CA VAL A 33 8.22 -8.91 -11.37
C VAL A 33 6.92 -9.70 -11.53
N TYR A 34 6.92 -10.70 -12.42
CA TYR A 34 5.74 -11.52 -12.67
C TYR A 34 5.26 -12.23 -11.41
N LYS A 35 6.17 -12.88 -10.67
CA LYS A 35 5.82 -13.63 -9.46
C LYS A 35 5.24 -12.75 -8.37
N VAL A 36 5.74 -11.53 -8.21
CA VAL A 36 5.25 -10.62 -7.16
C VAL A 36 3.96 -9.93 -7.54
N THR A 37 3.82 -9.54 -8.81
CA THR A 37 2.66 -8.74 -9.24
C THR A 37 1.46 -9.56 -9.72
N HIS A 38 1.64 -10.86 -9.97
CA HIS A 38 0.54 -11.69 -10.45
C HIS A 38 -0.56 -11.81 -9.38
N PRO A 39 -1.84 -11.56 -9.73
CA PRO A 39 -2.94 -11.52 -8.76
C PRO A 39 -3.10 -12.76 -7.89
N LYS A 40 -2.77 -13.95 -8.40
CA LYS A 40 -2.91 -15.19 -7.63
C LYS A 40 -1.98 -15.27 -6.41
N HIS A 41 -0.93 -14.47 -6.35
CA HIS A 41 0.04 -14.52 -5.25
C HIS A 41 -0.40 -13.72 -4.02
N GLU A 42 -1.39 -12.85 -4.17
CA GLU A 42 -2.00 -12.09 -3.06
C GLU A 42 -0.98 -11.46 -2.09
N ILE A 43 0.04 -10.81 -2.65
CA ILE A 43 1.10 -10.19 -1.85
C ILE A 43 0.50 -9.13 -0.92
N GLU A 44 0.85 -9.19 0.36
CA GLU A 44 0.39 -8.26 1.38
C GLU A 44 0.98 -6.87 1.17
N LYS A 45 0.14 -5.84 1.28
CA LYS A 45 0.56 -4.44 1.22
C LYS A 45 -0.04 -3.68 2.38
N GLU A 46 0.80 -2.98 3.11
CA GLU A 46 0.38 -2.21 4.28
C GLU A 46 0.48 -0.72 3.96
N TYR A 47 -0.62 -0.02 4.20
CA TYR A 47 -0.72 1.43 3.94
C TYR A 47 -0.99 2.20 5.22
N THR A 48 -0.37 3.37 5.33
CA THR A 48 -0.74 4.39 6.31
C THR A 48 -1.58 5.43 5.58
N VAL A 49 -2.80 5.63 6.04
CA VAL A 49 -3.77 6.50 5.37
C VAL A 49 -4.21 7.59 6.34
N THR A 50 -4.08 8.84 5.92
CA THR A 50 -4.62 9.98 6.66
C THR A 50 -5.89 10.42 5.96
N VAL A 51 -7.00 10.44 6.70
CA VAL A 51 -8.30 10.86 6.18
C VAL A 51 -8.79 12.08 6.92
N LYS A 52 -9.59 12.90 6.23
CA LYS A 52 -10.24 14.08 6.83
C LYS A 52 -11.35 13.61 7.77
N GLY A 53 -11.45 14.28 8.92
CA GLY A 53 -12.49 13.99 9.90
C GLY A 53 -12.09 12.92 10.89
N ILE A 54 -12.97 12.72 11.87
CA ILE A 54 -12.81 11.68 12.89
C ILE A 54 -13.61 10.47 12.41
N ILE A 55 -12.90 9.40 12.05
CA ILE A 55 -13.55 8.20 11.52
C ILE A 55 -14.25 7.43 12.65
N ASP A 56 -15.45 6.91 12.39
CA ASP A 56 -16.17 6.09 13.37
C ASP A 56 -15.90 4.59 13.13
N GLU A 57 -16.21 3.79 14.15
CA GLU A 57 -15.99 2.34 14.09
C GLU A 57 -16.84 1.64 13.04
N GLN A 58 -18.02 2.16 12.70
CA GLN A 58 -18.86 1.57 11.66
C GLN A 58 -18.18 1.63 10.30
N LYS A 59 -17.55 2.75 9.97
CA LYS A 59 -16.81 2.88 8.73
C LYS A 59 -15.60 1.96 8.71
N VAL A 60 -14.90 1.84 9.82
CA VAL A 60 -13.75 0.92 9.96
C VAL A 60 -14.20 -0.52 9.74
N ASP A 61 -15.32 -0.93 10.34
CA ASP A 61 -15.85 -2.28 10.16
C ASP A 61 -16.28 -2.55 8.73
N ASN A 62 -16.85 -1.56 8.05
CA ASN A 62 -17.20 -1.70 6.64
C ASN A 62 -15.95 -1.93 5.77
N LEU A 63 -14.88 -1.20 6.05
CA LEU A 63 -13.60 -1.40 5.35
C LEU A 63 -13.05 -2.80 5.60
N ARG A 64 -13.15 -3.30 6.82
CA ARG A 64 -12.66 -4.66 7.18
C ARG A 64 -13.41 -5.76 6.44
N LYS A 65 -14.71 -5.62 6.27
CA LYS A 65 -15.55 -6.61 5.60
C LYS A 65 -15.41 -6.63 4.10
N GLY A 66 -15.08 -5.48 3.53
CA GLY A 66 -15.04 -5.26 2.10
C GLY A 66 -16.09 -4.27 1.66
N VAL A 67 -15.75 -3.48 0.67
CA VAL A 67 -16.60 -2.43 0.14
C VAL A 67 -16.66 -2.48 -1.38
N LEU A 68 -17.76 -1.96 -1.93
CA LEU A 68 -17.92 -1.86 -3.38
C LEU A 68 -17.07 -0.69 -3.91
N ILE A 69 -16.22 -0.98 -4.89
CA ILE A 69 -15.45 0.03 -5.61
C ILE A 69 -15.70 -0.11 -7.11
N ASP A 70 -15.51 0.98 -7.86
CA ASP A 70 -15.71 1.01 -9.31
C ASP A 70 -17.10 0.49 -9.76
N GLU A 71 -18.09 0.58 -8.88
CA GLU A 71 -19.49 0.16 -9.15
C GLU A 71 -19.68 -1.35 -9.38
N GLU A 72 -18.62 -2.14 -9.41
CA GLU A 72 -18.72 -3.55 -9.79
C GLU A 72 -17.88 -4.52 -8.94
N TYR A 73 -16.92 -4.04 -8.16
CA TYR A 73 -16.02 -4.92 -7.42
C TYR A 73 -16.15 -4.73 -5.92
N ILE A 74 -16.40 -5.83 -5.21
CA ILE A 74 -16.38 -5.84 -3.74
C ILE A 74 -14.99 -6.27 -3.28
N THR A 75 -14.32 -5.41 -2.50
CA THR A 75 -12.97 -5.69 -2.02
C THR A 75 -12.97 -6.87 -1.05
N LYS A 76 -11.85 -7.60 -1.02
CA LYS A 76 -11.66 -8.69 -0.07
C LYS A 76 -11.53 -8.13 1.35
N PRO A 77 -11.81 -8.96 2.37
CA PRO A 77 -11.58 -8.53 3.76
C PRO A 77 -10.17 -7.98 3.96
N ALA A 78 -10.06 -6.93 4.73
CA ALA A 78 -8.80 -6.23 4.99
C ALA A 78 -8.60 -6.03 6.48
N ASP A 79 -7.33 -5.89 6.89
CA ASP A 79 -7.02 -5.47 8.25
C ASP A 79 -7.03 -3.95 8.30
N VAL A 80 -7.80 -3.39 9.21
CA VAL A 80 -7.90 -1.95 9.38
C VAL A 80 -7.79 -1.61 10.85
N LYS A 81 -6.89 -0.70 11.18
CA LYS A 81 -6.70 -0.21 12.55
C LYS A 81 -6.65 1.30 12.57
N ILE A 82 -7.29 1.91 13.56
CA ILE A 82 -7.15 3.34 13.82
C ILE A 82 -5.83 3.53 14.57
N MET A 83 -4.89 4.24 13.99
CA MET A 83 -3.60 4.50 14.61
C MET A 83 -3.59 5.76 15.45
N LYS A 84 -4.29 6.79 15.00
CA LYS A 84 -4.32 8.08 15.69
C LYS A 84 -5.56 8.87 15.27
N ILE A 85 -6.15 9.52 16.25
CA ILE A 85 -7.20 10.52 16.05
C ILE A 85 -6.60 11.86 16.43
N ASP A 86 -6.60 12.83 15.51
CA ASP A 86 -6.08 14.16 15.73
C ASP A 86 -7.25 15.15 15.71
N GLU A 87 -7.78 15.46 16.88
CA GLU A 87 -8.95 16.33 17.00
C GLU A 87 -8.64 17.77 16.59
N GLU A 88 -7.43 18.25 16.86
CA GLU A 88 -7.04 19.60 16.48
C GLU A 88 -7.06 19.80 14.97
N LYS A 89 -6.49 18.84 14.23
CA LYS A 89 -6.45 18.89 12.78
C LYS A 89 -7.71 18.34 12.13
N ASN A 90 -8.59 17.73 12.91
CA ASN A 90 -9.78 17.01 12.42
C ASN A 90 -9.39 15.96 11.38
N GLN A 91 -8.50 15.05 11.77
CA GLN A 91 -7.96 14.00 10.93
C GLN A 91 -7.89 12.68 11.67
N SER A 92 -7.94 11.59 10.94
CA SER A 92 -7.72 10.25 11.46
C SER A 92 -6.62 9.58 10.64
N ARG A 93 -5.77 8.80 11.30
CA ARG A 93 -4.74 8.01 10.63
C ARG A 93 -5.06 6.54 10.82
N LEU A 94 -5.12 5.83 9.70
CA LEU A 94 -5.44 4.40 9.66
C LEU A 94 -4.28 3.60 9.14
N LYS A 95 -4.19 2.36 9.58
CA LYS A 95 -3.31 1.36 8.99
C LYS A 95 -4.21 0.36 8.28
N ILE A 96 -4.06 0.25 6.97
CA ILE A 96 -4.85 -0.66 6.15
C ILE A 96 -3.93 -1.66 5.46
N THR A 97 -4.18 -2.95 5.67
CA THR A 97 -3.42 -4.02 5.05
C THR A 97 -4.33 -4.81 4.12
N ILE A 98 -3.95 -4.88 2.85
CA ILE A 98 -4.71 -5.60 1.82
C ILE A 98 -3.83 -6.67 1.18
N HIS A 99 -4.46 -7.69 0.60
CA HIS A 99 -3.79 -8.81 -0.08
C HIS A 99 -4.14 -8.85 -1.57
N GLU A 100 -4.56 -7.73 -2.12
CA GLU A 100 -4.93 -7.57 -3.51
C GLU A 100 -4.42 -6.23 -4.02
N GLY A 101 -4.60 -5.92 -5.28
CA GLY A 101 -4.03 -4.71 -5.84
C GLY A 101 -4.84 -4.12 -6.98
N LYS A 102 -6.08 -3.78 -6.74
CA LYS A 102 -6.88 -3.05 -7.74
C LYS A 102 -6.37 -1.62 -7.85
N ASN A 103 -6.55 -1.03 -9.03
CA ASN A 103 -6.09 0.33 -9.29
C ASN A 103 -6.64 1.31 -8.25
N ARG A 104 -5.75 2.04 -7.56
CA ARG A 104 -6.08 3.05 -6.54
C ARG A 104 -7.02 2.49 -5.44
N GLN A 105 -6.84 1.22 -5.12
CA GLN A 105 -7.79 0.49 -4.27
C GLN A 105 -8.04 1.14 -2.91
N VAL A 106 -6.98 1.46 -2.16
CA VAL A 106 -7.14 2.01 -0.81
C VAL A 106 -7.86 3.35 -0.83
N ARG A 107 -7.56 4.21 -1.82
CA ARG A 107 -8.27 5.49 -2.00
C ARG A 107 -9.76 5.26 -2.24
N LYS A 108 -10.07 4.35 -3.16
CA LYS A 108 -11.47 4.04 -3.50
C LYS A 108 -12.22 3.42 -2.33
N MET A 109 -11.55 2.57 -1.55
CA MET A 109 -12.14 1.99 -0.34
C MET A 109 -12.53 3.09 0.66
N CYS A 110 -11.61 4.00 0.95
CA CYS A 110 -11.88 5.09 1.88
C CYS A 110 -13.00 6.00 1.36
N GLU A 111 -12.96 6.35 0.09
CA GLU A 111 -14.00 7.18 -0.53
C GLU A 111 -15.38 6.52 -0.47
N SER A 112 -15.44 5.18 -0.63
CA SER A 112 -16.71 4.46 -0.60
C SER A 112 -17.42 4.52 0.76
N VAL A 113 -16.67 4.73 1.84
CA VAL A 113 -17.25 4.92 3.18
C VAL A 113 -17.36 6.40 3.55
N GLY A 114 -17.16 7.31 2.58
CA GLY A 114 -17.32 8.74 2.79
C GLY A 114 -16.11 9.43 3.42
N CYS A 115 -14.92 8.84 3.32
CA CYS A 115 -13.69 9.43 3.84
C CYS A 115 -12.84 10.02 2.72
N SER A 116 -12.47 11.29 2.87
CA SER A 116 -11.53 11.95 1.95
C SER A 116 -10.10 11.64 2.37
N VAL A 117 -9.31 11.08 1.47
CA VAL A 117 -7.90 10.75 1.74
C VAL A 117 -7.05 12.00 1.59
N ILE A 118 -6.34 12.38 2.64
CA ILE A 118 -5.42 13.51 2.67
C ILE A 118 -4.01 13.07 2.25
N ALA A 119 -3.57 11.91 2.77
CA ALA A 119 -2.25 11.38 2.48
C ALA A 119 -2.31 9.86 2.46
N LEU A 120 -1.54 9.26 1.58
CA LEU A 120 -1.46 7.81 1.43
C LEU A 120 -0.01 7.40 1.27
N HIS A 121 0.44 6.47 2.12
CA HIS A 121 1.82 6.01 2.15
C HIS A 121 1.85 4.48 2.21
N ARG A 122 2.49 3.84 1.24
CA ARG A 122 2.67 2.39 1.28
C ARG A 122 3.89 2.06 2.13
N ALA A 123 3.64 1.64 3.36
CA ALA A 123 4.69 1.40 4.34
C ALA A 123 5.43 0.08 4.11
N ARG A 124 4.74 -0.95 3.60
CA ARG A 124 5.32 -2.29 3.44
C ARG A 124 4.76 -3.00 2.22
N ILE A 125 5.59 -3.84 1.61
CA ILE A 125 5.19 -4.77 0.55
C ILE A 125 5.74 -6.14 0.94
N GLY A 126 4.87 -7.14 1.10
CA GLY A 126 5.29 -8.51 1.43
C GLY A 126 6.16 -8.59 2.67
N GLY A 127 5.90 -7.77 3.68
CA GLY A 127 6.69 -7.72 4.90
C GLY A 127 7.94 -6.87 4.82
N ILE A 128 8.26 -6.30 3.64
CA ILE A 128 9.43 -5.44 3.45
C ILE A 128 9.03 -3.99 3.68
N GLY A 129 9.60 -3.36 4.71
CA GLY A 129 9.26 -1.99 5.08
C GLY A 129 10.32 -0.97 4.68
N VAL A 130 9.93 0.31 4.71
CA VAL A 130 10.81 1.43 4.36
C VAL A 130 11.05 2.39 5.52
N LYS A 131 10.73 1.97 6.74
CA LYS A 131 10.77 2.82 7.94
C LYS A 131 12.10 3.55 8.11
N ASP A 132 13.22 2.86 7.86
CA ASP A 132 14.56 3.38 8.08
C ASP A 132 15.23 3.91 6.81
N ILE A 133 14.45 4.05 5.73
CA ILE A 133 14.97 4.55 4.45
C ILE A 133 14.37 5.94 4.22
N PRO A 134 15.21 7.00 4.21
CA PRO A 134 14.73 8.36 3.91
C PRO A 134 14.11 8.46 2.52
N LEU A 135 13.19 9.39 2.34
CA LEU A 135 12.55 9.64 1.06
C LEU A 135 13.60 9.84 -0.05
N GLY A 136 13.39 9.17 -1.18
CA GLY A 136 14.31 9.24 -2.31
C GLY A 136 15.56 8.36 -2.18
N LYS A 137 15.69 7.64 -1.09
CA LYS A 137 16.81 6.72 -0.84
C LYS A 137 16.39 5.28 -1.09
N TRP A 138 17.37 4.37 -1.14
CA TRP A 138 17.13 2.98 -1.45
C TRP A 138 18.15 2.07 -0.76
N ARG A 139 17.84 0.79 -0.70
CA ARG A 139 18.75 -0.26 -0.24
C ARG A 139 18.52 -1.54 -1.03
N TYR A 140 19.47 -2.44 -0.99
CA TYR A 140 19.28 -3.78 -1.54
C TYR A 140 18.39 -4.61 -0.62
N LEU A 141 17.60 -5.52 -1.21
CA LEU A 141 16.88 -6.52 -0.45
C LEU A 141 17.85 -7.64 -0.08
N THR A 142 17.63 -8.22 1.10
CA THR A 142 18.40 -9.41 1.51
C THR A 142 17.82 -10.65 0.82
N LYS A 143 18.62 -11.73 0.78
CA LYS A 143 18.15 -13.00 0.22
C LYS A 143 16.93 -13.52 1.00
N GLY A 144 16.91 -13.33 2.32
CA GLY A 144 15.76 -13.70 3.16
C GLY A 144 14.50 -12.94 2.81
N GLU A 145 14.61 -11.65 2.54
CA GLU A 145 13.47 -10.82 2.13
C GLU A 145 12.92 -11.26 0.78
N ILE A 146 13.78 -11.53 -0.18
CA ILE A 146 13.39 -12.02 -1.50
C ILE A 146 12.69 -13.36 -1.39
N SER A 147 13.23 -14.29 -0.62
CA SER A 147 12.63 -15.61 -0.40
C SER A 147 11.26 -15.49 0.25
N LYS A 148 11.12 -14.62 1.25
CA LYS A 148 9.88 -14.44 1.98
C LYS A 148 8.76 -13.88 1.08
N ILE A 149 9.09 -12.93 0.20
CA ILE A 149 8.08 -12.33 -0.69
C ILE A 149 7.64 -13.31 -1.78
N LEU A 150 8.50 -14.24 -2.18
CA LEU A 150 8.18 -15.25 -3.21
C LEU A 150 7.44 -16.46 -2.66
N HIS A 151 7.42 -16.64 -1.36
CA HIS A 151 6.79 -17.78 -0.69
C HIS A 151 5.84 -17.29 0.40
#